data_5b608d3a067098c581a6819585f6ad57
#
_entry.id   5b608d3a067098c581a6819585f6ad57
#
_cell.length_a   1.000
_cell.length_b   1.000
_cell.length_c   1.000
_cell.angle_alpha   90.00
_cell.angle_beta   90.00
_cell.angle_gamma   90.00
#
_symmetry.space_group_name_H-M   'P 1'
#
loop_
_entity.id
_entity.type
_entity.pdbx_description
1 polymer ?
#
loop_
_entity_poly.entity_id
_entity_poly.type
_entity_poly.pdbx_seq_one_letter_code
_entity_poly.pdbx_strand_id
1 'polypeptide(L)'
;EELFVASKVAAEHKTYEDAARSIDETLEKMGLTYLDQMLIHSPQPWREFRAEKRYFQENRAVWRALEDAQAAGKVRVIGVSNFLRDDLENLLTGCRVRPAVNQLLLHIAGTDLPLLDYCTRQDIRVEAYSPIAHGEALKNPAITAMAEKYGVSVPQLCIRYVLQLGAVALPKTADPGHMRSNAAVDFAISPEDME
;
A
#
# COMPACT_ATOMS: atom_id res chain seq x y z
N GLU A 1 13.41 16.61 -3.09
CA GLU A 1 13.74 16.13 -1.72
C GLU A 1 12.66 16.45 -0.69
N GLU A 2 11.69 17.31 -1.03
CA GLU A 2 10.58 17.68 -0.12
C GLU A 2 9.37 16.73 -0.23
N LEU A 3 9.31 15.92 -1.29
CA LEU A 3 8.21 14.99 -1.55
C LEU A 3 8.74 13.56 -1.62
N PHE A 4 7.96 12.62 -1.10
CA PHE A 4 8.13 11.19 -1.31
C PHE A 4 7.27 10.75 -2.51
N VAL A 5 7.91 10.45 -3.63
CA VAL A 5 7.22 10.13 -4.89
C VAL A 5 7.16 8.64 -5.09
N ALA A 6 5.93 8.10 -5.07
CA ALA A 6 5.64 6.68 -5.27
C ALA A 6 4.88 6.45 -6.58
N SER A 7 5.22 5.36 -7.28
CA SER A 7 4.50 4.90 -8.47
C SER A 7 4.34 3.38 -8.48
N LYS A 8 3.67 2.85 -9.50
CA LYS A 8 3.39 1.41 -9.63
C LYS A 8 3.57 0.94 -11.06
N VAL A 9 4.17 -0.25 -11.21
CA VAL A 9 4.08 -1.03 -12.45
C VAL A 9 2.66 -1.55 -12.58
N ALA A 10 2.02 -1.29 -13.71
CA ALA A 10 0.63 -1.70 -13.95
C ALA A 10 0.44 -3.21 -13.76
N ALA A 11 -0.73 -3.60 -13.25
CA ALA A 11 -1.04 -5.00 -12.93
C ALA A 11 -0.99 -5.93 -14.16
N GLU A 12 -1.19 -5.38 -15.35
CA GLU A 12 -1.15 -6.07 -16.65
C GLU A 12 0.26 -6.38 -17.13
N HIS A 13 1.26 -5.63 -16.66
CA HIS A 13 2.67 -5.88 -17.01
C HIS A 13 3.17 -7.09 -16.24
N LYS A 14 3.37 -8.20 -16.94
CA LYS A 14 3.74 -9.50 -16.35
C LYS A 14 5.04 -10.07 -16.92
N THR A 15 5.81 -9.23 -17.63
CA THR A 15 7.15 -9.55 -18.11
C THR A 15 8.20 -8.62 -17.51
N TYR A 16 9.45 -9.04 -17.52
CA TYR A 16 10.58 -8.18 -17.11
C TYR A 16 10.67 -6.93 -17.99
N GLU A 17 10.56 -7.11 -19.30
CA GLU A 17 10.73 -6.06 -20.31
C GLU A 17 9.65 -4.99 -20.18
N ASP A 18 8.39 -5.39 -19.98
CA ASP A 18 7.30 -4.43 -19.79
C ASP A 18 7.45 -3.65 -18.49
N ALA A 19 7.89 -4.31 -17.42
CA ALA A 19 8.14 -3.65 -16.15
C ALA A 19 9.29 -2.64 -16.23
N ALA A 20 10.43 -3.05 -16.81
CA ALA A 20 11.59 -2.18 -16.98
C ALA A 20 11.25 -0.94 -17.82
N ARG A 21 10.58 -1.15 -18.96
CA ARG A 21 10.10 -0.04 -19.82
C ARG A 21 9.15 0.88 -19.05
N SER A 22 8.19 0.32 -18.30
CA SER A 22 7.22 1.11 -17.51
C SER A 22 7.88 2.00 -16.46
N ILE A 23 8.97 1.54 -15.84
CA ILE A 23 9.74 2.34 -14.88
C ILE A 23 10.40 3.52 -15.60
N ASP A 24 11.06 3.29 -16.73
CA ASP A 24 11.73 4.34 -17.51
C ASP A 24 10.74 5.37 -18.05
N GLU A 25 9.61 4.92 -18.61
CA GLU A 25 8.53 5.80 -19.04
C GLU A 25 7.94 6.63 -17.91
N THR A 26 7.83 6.06 -16.70
CA THR A 26 7.33 6.78 -15.52
C THR A 26 8.28 7.92 -15.16
N LEU A 27 9.57 7.66 -15.10
CA LEU A 27 10.58 8.68 -14.82
C LEU A 27 10.57 9.79 -15.87
N GLU A 28 10.53 9.42 -17.15
CA GLU A 28 10.48 10.38 -18.27
C GLU A 28 9.23 11.27 -18.19
N LYS A 29 8.03 10.67 -18.03
CA LYS A 29 6.76 11.40 -17.94
C LYS A 29 6.70 12.36 -16.76
N MET A 30 7.34 11.99 -15.64
CA MET A 30 7.38 12.82 -14.43
C MET A 30 8.55 13.82 -14.43
N GLY A 31 9.48 13.73 -15.38
CA GLY A 31 10.68 14.56 -15.42
C GLY A 31 11.61 14.31 -14.24
N LEU A 32 11.65 13.08 -13.72
CA LEU A 32 12.43 12.69 -12.54
C LEU A 32 13.60 11.80 -12.92
N THR A 33 14.69 11.88 -12.16
CA THR A 33 15.84 10.99 -12.30
C THR A 33 15.72 9.73 -11.43
N TYR A 34 14.89 9.76 -10.40
CA TYR A 34 14.58 8.63 -9.54
C TYR A 34 13.17 8.76 -8.94
N LEU A 35 12.65 7.63 -8.44
CA LEU A 35 11.46 7.55 -7.60
C LEU A 35 11.85 7.10 -6.18
N ASP A 36 11.15 7.58 -5.17
CA ASP A 36 11.34 7.09 -3.80
C ASP A 36 10.80 5.66 -3.66
N GLN A 37 9.70 5.35 -4.35
CA GLN A 37 9.08 4.03 -4.27
C GLN A 37 8.48 3.58 -5.59
N MET A 38 8.67 2.27 -5.90
CA MET A 38 8.02 1.60 -7.01
C MET A 38 7.43 0.27 -6.56
N LEU A 39 6.15 0.03 -6.85
CA LEU A 39 5.44 -1.17 -6.44
C LEU A 39 4.96 -1.98 -7.65
N ILE A 40 4.84 -3.30 -7.50
CA ILE A 40 3.96 -4.09 -8.37
C ILE A 40 2.52 -3.81 -7.93
N HIS A 41 1.67 -3.30 -8.84
CA HIS A 41 0.33 -2.80 -8.49
C HIS A 41 -0.63 -3.90 -8.01
N SER A 42 -0.50 -5.11 -8.56
CA SER A 42 -1.29 -6.28 -8.15
C SER A 42 -0.57 -7.56 -8.55
N PRO A 43 -0.74 -8.66 -7.80
CA PRO A 43 -0.18 -9.96 -8.19
C PRO A 43 -0.82 -10.53 -9.46
N GLN A 44 -2.03 -10.08 -9.81
CA GLN A 44 -2.81 -10.51 -10.97
C GLN A 44 -3.22 -9.30 -11.82
N PRO A 45 -3.40 -9.43 -13.13
CA PRO A 45 -4.09 -8.44 -13.93
C PRO A 45 -5.48 -8.12 -13.33
N TRP A 46 -5.96 -6.88 -13.46
CA TRP A 46 -7.21 -6.48 -12.83
C TRP A 46 -8.43 -7.31 -13.26
N ARG A 47 -8.44 -7.82 -14.51
CA ARG A 47 -9.51 -8.69 -15.01
C ARG A 47 -9.56 -10.05 -14.31
N GLU A 48 -8.45 -10.49 -13.72
CA GLU A 48 -8.29 -11.77 -13.03
C GLU A 48 -8.00 -11.56 -11.54
N PHE A 49 -8.29 -10.37 -11.02
CA PHE A 49 -8.02 -10.03 -9.62
C PHE A 49 -8.78 -10.97 -8.68
N ARG A 50 -8.05 -11.64 -7.80
CA ARG A 50 -8.55 -12.67 -6.87
C ARG A 50 -9.08 -13.95 -7.55
N ALA A 51 -8.84 -14.16 -8.84
CA ALA A 51 -9.12 -15.45 -9.49
C ALA A 51 -8.12 -16.54 -9.03
N GLU A 52 -8.42 -17.80 -9.37
CA GLU A 52 -7.59 -18.96 -8.99
C GLU A 52 -6.20 -18.92 -9.64
N LYS A 53 -6.12 -18.45 -10.89
CA LYS A 53 -4.84 -18.37 -11.61
C LYS A 53 -3.87 -17.46 -10.90
N ARG A 54 -2.72 -18.00 -10.53
CA ARG A 54 -1.64 -17.26 -9.89
C ARG A 54 -0.55 -16.95 -10.92
N TYR A 55 0.06 -15.79 -10.76
CA TYR A 55 1.09 -15.25 -11.65
C TYR A 55 2.47 -15.26 -10.97
N PHE A 56 2.81 -16.37 -10.34
CA PHE A 56 4.01 -16.49 -9.51
C PHE A 56 5.31 -16.27 -10.28
N GLN A 57 5.45 -16.88 -11.44
CA GLN A 57 6.68 -16.74 -12.26
C GLN A 57 6.77 -15.35 -12.89
N GLU A 58 5.66 -14.85 -13.38
CA GLU A 58 5.54 -13.53 -13.98
C GLU A 58 5.85 -12.43 -12.95
N ASN A 59 5.31 -12.53 -11.74
CA ASN A 59 5.60 -11.59 -10.65
C ASN A 59 7.08 -11.61 -10.26
N ARG A 60 7.74 -12.76 -10.29
CA ARG A 60 9.21 -12.83 -10.10
C ARG A 60 9.98 -12.17 -11.24
N ALA A 61 9.49 -12.25 -12.48
CA ALA A 61 10.10 -11.58 -13.62
C ALA A 61 9.98 -10.05 -13.48
N VAL A 62 8.80 -9.56 -13.14
CA VAL A 62 8.55 -8.14 -12.84
C VAL A 62 9.39 -7.68 -11.65
N TRP A 63 9.49 -8.50 -10.59
CA TRP A 63 10.31 -8.18 -9.42
C TRP A 63 11.78 -7.99 -9.76
N ARG A 64 12.35 -8.84 -10.61
CA ARG A 64 13.74 -8.66 -11.09
C ARG A 64 13.96 -7.31 -11.78
N ALA A 65 12.98 -6.81 -12.54
CA ALA A 65 13.07 -5.50 -13.15
C ALA A 65 13.09 -4.37 -12.10
N LEU A 66 12.31 -4.51 -11.02
CA LEU A 66 12.34 -3.56 -9.90
C LEU A 66 13.69 -3.62 -9.16
N GLU A 67 14.24 -4.82 -8.92
CA GLU A 67 15.55 -5.00 -8.29
C GLU A 67 16.68 -4.37 -9.12
N ASP A 68 16.65 -4.55 -10.44
CA ASP A 68 17.62 -3.96 -11.35
C ASP A 68 17.48 -2.43 -11.43
N ALA A 69 16.25 -1.90 -11.40
CA ALA A 69 15.98 -0.48 -11.33
C ALA A 69 16.47 0.13 -10.01
N GLN A 70 16.33 -0.59 -8.90
CA GLN A 70 16.87 -0.16 -7.60
C GLN A 70 18.42 -0.16 -7.63
N ALA A 71 19.04 -1.21 -8.13
CA ALA A 71 20.49 -1.29 -8.26
C ALA A 71 21.07 -0.20 -9.17
N ALA A 72 20.30 0.23 -10.19
CA ALA A 72 20.65 1.34 -11.09
C ALA A 72 20.38 2.73 -10.48
N GLY A 73 19.84 2.82 -9.25
CA GLY A 73 19.52 4.10 -8.60
C GLY A 73 18.28 4.80 -9.13
N LYS A 74 17.49 4.14 -9.99
CA LYS A 74 16.22 4.67 -10.53
C LYS A 74 15.09 4.65 -9.50
N VAL A 75 15.16 3.78 -8.50
CA VAL A 75 14.16 3.60 -7.44
C VAL A 75 14.88 3.38 -6.11
N ARG A 76 14.46 4.05 -5.05
CA ARG A 76 15.04 3.88 -3.70
C ARG A 76 14.46 2.69 -2.96
N VAL A 77 13.13 2.53 -2.99
CA VAL A 77 12.39 1.50 -2.28
C VAL A 77 11.52 0.71 -3.25
N ILE A 78 11.60 -0.61 -3.20
CA ILE A 78 10.75 -1.49 -4.01
C ILE A 78 9.82 -2.30 -3.13
N GLY A 79 8.60 -2.52 -3.63
CA GLY A 79 7.56 -3.22 -2.90
C GLY A 79 6.47 -3.76 -3.81
N VAL A 80 5.42 -4.22 -3.18
CA VAL A 80 4.26 -4.81 -3.84
C VAL A 80 2.97 -4.18 -3.36
N SER A 81 1.88 -4.45 -4.05
CA SER A 81 0.54 -4.03 -3.64
C SER A 81 -0.45 -5.16 -3.90
N ASN A 82 -1.42 -5.34 -3.01
CA ASN A 82 -2.46 -6.36 -3.08
C ASN A 82 -1.96 -7.82 -3.06
N PHE A 83 -0.72 -8.06 -2.65
CA PHE A 83 -0.17 -9.41 -2.49
C PHE A 83 -0.76 -10.07 -1.24
N LEU A 84 -1.27 -11.28 -1.42
CA LEU A 84 -1.65 -12.15 -0.31
C LEU A 84 -0.42 -12.93 0.20
N ARG A 85 -0.60 -13.67 1.27
CA ARG A 85 0.45 -14.45 1.89
C ARG A 85 1.18 -15.37 0.88
N ASP A 86 0.44 -16.12 0.08
CA ASP A 86 1.02 -17.06 -0.90
C ASP A 86 1.85 -16.32 -1.97
N ASP A 87 1.40 -15.12 -2.39
CA ASP A 87 2.14 -14.29 -3.34
C ASP A 87 3.47 -13.83 -2.76
N LEU A 88 3.44 -13.39 -1.49
CA LEU A 88 4.63 -12.97 -0.75
C LEU A 88 5.58 -14.14 -0.54
N GLU A 89 5.09 -15.27 -0.05
CA GLU A 89 5.90 -16.48 0.16
C GLU A 89 6.60 -16.89 -1.13
N ASN A 90 5.86 -16.91 -2.25
CA ASN A 90 6.44 -17.24 -3.54
C ASN A 90 7.52 -16.23 -3.98
N LEU A 91 7.28 -14.93 -3.79
CA LEU A 91 8.25 -13.90 -4.15
C LEU A 91 9.52 -14.01 -3.30
N LEU A 92 9.34 -14.20 -1.99
CA LEU A 92 10.43 -14.30 -1.02
C LEU A 92 11.38 -15.48 -1.25
N THR A 93 10.94 -16.55 -1.91
CA THR A 93 11.81 -17.71 -2.21
C THR A 93 12.86 -17.43 -3.28
N GLY A 94 12.74 -16.36 -4.06
CA GLY A 94 13.63 -16.11 -5.20
C GLY A 94 14.06 -14.67 -5.40
N CYS A 95 13.71 -13.75 -4.50
CA CYS A 95 14.13 -12.35 -4.57
C CYS A 95 15.57 -12.16 -4.05
N ARG A 96 16.32 -11.26 -4.68
CA ARG A 96 17.64 -10.78 -4.19
C ARG A 96 17.45 -9.69 -3.13
N VAL A 97 16.43 -8.84 -3.33
CA VAL A 97 16.01 -7.78 -2.42
C VAL A 97 14.60 -8.11 -1.95
N ARG A 98 14.38 -8.10 -0.63
CA ARG A 98 13.04 -8.33 -0.07
C ARG A 98 12.13 -7.13 -0.34
N PRO A 99 10.82 -7.33 -0.57
CA PRO A 99 9.89 -6.22 -0.66
C PRO A 99 9.86 -5.47 0.69
N ALA A 100 10.08 -4.16 0.64
CA ALA A 100 10.02 -3.32 1.83
C ALA A 100 8.58 -3.00 2.23
N VAL A 101 7.66 -3.04 1.26
CA VAL A 101 6.27 -2.60 1.41
C VAL A 101 5.31 -3.58 0.75
N ASN A 102 4.16 -3.80 1.40
CA ASN A 102 2.95 -4.33 0.77
C ASN A 102 1.81 -3.32 0.96
N GLN A 103 1.37 -2.68 -0.11
CA GLN A 103 0.29 -1.70 -0.07
C GLN A 103 -1.06 -2.42 -0.23
N LEU A 104 -1.91 -2.35 0.79
CA LEU A 104 -3.15 -3.12 0.90
C LEU A 104 -4.38 -2.22 1.09
N LEU A 105 -5.55 -2.71 0.68
CA LEU A 105 -6.81 -2.17 1.17
C LEU A 105 -6.92 -2.48 2.67
N LEU A 106 -6.91 -1.43 3.49
CA LEU A 106 -7.01 -1.59 4.94
C LEU A 106 -7.76 -0.41 5.56
N HIS A 107 -8.83 -0.71 6.24
CA HIS A 107 -9.68 0.28 6.91
C HIS A 107 -10.45 -0.37 8.08
N ILE A 108 -10.99 0.44 8.96
CA ILE A 108 -11.66 0.02 10.21
C ILE A 108 -12.76 -1.04 10.03
N ALA A 109 -13.41 -1.11 8.85
CA ALA A 109 -14.46 -2.10 8.56
C ALA A 109 -13.97 -3.28 7.70
N GLY A 110 -12.67 -3.39 7.41
CA GLY A 110 -12.12 -4.44 6.55
C GLY A 110 -10.61 -4.52 6.67
N THR A 111 -10.14 -5.22 7.70
CA THR A 111 -8.72 -5.42 7.97
C THR A 111 -8.41 -6.92 7.98
N ASP A 112 -7.49 -7.35 7.12
CA ASP A 112 -6.93 -8.69 7.16
C ASP A 112 -5.79 -8.72 8.19
N LEU A 113 -6.16 -8.89 9.47
CA LEU A 113 -5.20 -8.95 10.58
C LEU A 113 -4.16 -10.08 10.41
N PRO A 114 -4.51 -11.30 9.97
CA PRO A 114 -3.53 -12.36 9.67
C PRO A 114 -2.48 -11.95 8.63
N LEU A 115 -2.88 -11.27 7.57
CA LEU A 115 -1.95 -10.79 6.54
C LEU A 115 -1.07 -9.64 7.06
N LEU A 116 -1.65 -8.73 7.84
CA LEU A 116 -0.90 -7.64 8.49
C LEU A 116 0.19 -8.19 9.43
N ASP A 117 -0.18 -9.15 10.29
CA ASP A 117 0.76 -9.83 11.19
C ASP A 117 1.85 -10.60 10.41
N TYR A 118 1.48 -11.29 9.33
CA TYR A 118 2.45 -11.93 8.44
C TYR A 118 3.44 -10.92 7.85
N CYS A 119 2.97 -9.80 7.30
CA CYS A 119 3.83 -8.75 6.78
C CYS A 119 4.79 -8.22 7.83
N THR A 120 4.27 -7.94 9.04
CA THR A 120 5.07 -7.45 10.18
C THR A 120 6.19 -8.43 10.55
N ARG A 121 5.89 -9.73 10.66
CA ARG A 121 6.91 -10.76 10.94
C ARG A 121 7.96 -10.93 9.83
N GLN A 122 7.60 -10.55 8.61
CA GLN A 122 8.52 -10.59 7.47
C GLN A 122 9.29 -9.30 7.27
N ASP A 123 9.15 -8.32 8.18
CA ASP A 123 9.72 -6.96 8.07
C ASP A 123 9.25 -6.24 6.79
N ILE A 124 8.00 -6.48 6.40
CA ILE A 124 7.35 -5.83 5.27
C ILE A 124 6.38 -4.79 5.82
N ARG A 125 6.63 -3.50 5.56
CA ARG A 125 5.74 -2.42 6.00
C ARG A 125 4.42 -2.49 5.24
N VAL A 126 3.30 -2.40 5.96
CA VAL A 126 1.99 -2.27 5.31
C VAL A 126 1.66 -0.79 5.10
N GLU A 127 1.30 -0.44 3.87
CA GLU A 127 0.67 0.82 3.51
C GLU A 127 -0.82 0.57 3.26
N ALA A 128 -1.67 1.37 3.89
CA ALA A 128 -3.11 1.24 3.85
C ALA A 128 -3.71 2.24 2.85
N TYR A 129 -4.08 1.78 1.65
CA TYR A 129 -4.85 2.62 0.75
C TYR A 129 -6.34 2.58 1.12
N SER A 130 -7.07 3.65 0.78
CA SER A 130 -8.48 3.85 1.11
C SER A 130 -8.81 3.66 2.60
N PRO A 131 -8.07 4.30 3.53
CA PRO A 131 -8.28 4.11 4.97
C PRO A 131 -9.69 4.53 5.44
N ILE A 132 -10.45 5.29 4.61
CA ILE A 132 -11.82 5.73 4.87
C ILE A 132 -12.83 4.90 4.05
N ALA A 133 -12.45 3.70 3.57
CA ALA A 133 -13.31 2.78 2.79
C ALA A 133 -14.02 3.47 1.61
N HIS A 134 -13.31 4.27 0.81
CA HIS A 134 -13.89 5.07 -0.29
C HIS A 134 -15.06 5.98 0.14
N GLY A 135 -15.10 6.40 1.41
CA GLY A 135 -16.16 7.21 1.98
C GLY A 135 -17.29 6.42 2.64
N GLU A 136 -17.34 5.10 2.51
CA GLU A 136 -18.38 4.28 3.15
C GLU A 136 -18.32 4.33 4.69
N ALA A 137 -17.11 4.52 5.25
CA ALA A 137 -16.94 4.72 6.69
C ALA A 137 -17.74 5.92 7.23
N LEU A 138 -17.92 6.97 6.41
CA LEU A 138 -18.71 8.17 6.79
C LEU A 138 -20.20 7.88 6.95
N LYS A 139 -20.70 6.80 6.39
CA LYS A 139 -22.12 6.40 6.41
C LYS A 139 -22.41 5.36 7.50
N ASN A 140 -21.39 4.85 8.16
CA ASN A 140 -21.56 3.82 9.19
C ASN A 140 -21.84 4.46 10.55
N PRO A 141 -23.03 4.22 11.14
CA PRO A 141 -23.41 4.86 12.40
C PRO A 141 -22.54 4.42 13.59
N ALA A 142 -22.01 3.19 13.58
CA ALA A 142 -21.12 2.72 14.64
C ALA A 142 -19.78 3.45 14.60
N ILE A 143 -19.21 3.65 13.40
CA ILE A 143 -17.98 4.42 13.23
C ILE A 143 -18.19 5.90 13.59
N THR A 144 -19.36 6.46 13.23
CA THR A 144 -19.71 7.84 13.60
C THR A 144 -19.80 8.00 15.12
N ALA A 145 -20.54 7.11 15.81
CA ALA A 145 -20.64 7.15 17.26
C ALA A 145 -19.25 6.97 17.94
N MET A 146 -18.40 6.14 17.38
CA MET A 146 -17.03 5.97 17.87
C MET A 146 -16.22 7.26 17.70
N ALA A 147 -16.31 7.92 16.55
CA ALA A 147 -15.63 9.20 16.31
C ALA A 147 -16.12 10.30 17.29
N GLU A 148 -17.43 10.35 17.56
CA GLU A 148 -18.02 11.25 18.57
C GLU A 148 -17.47 10.97 19.98
N LYS A 149 -17.35 9.69 20.37
CA LYS A 149 -16.76 9.27 21.66
C LYS A 149 -15.37 9.85 21.86
N TYR A 150 -14.56 9.92 20.82
CA TYR A 150 -13.20 10.48 20.85
C TYR A 150 -13.12 11.96 20.53
N GLY A 151 -14.26 12.61 20.21
CA GLY A 151 -14.30 14.04 19.88
C GLY A 151 -13.56 14.39 18.58
N VAL A 152 -13.52 13.46 17.62
CA VAL A 152 -12.80 13.59 16.35
C VAL A 152 -13.75 13.33 15.16
N SER A 153 -13.28 13.67 13.95
CA SER A 153 -14.00 13.32 12.74
C SER A 153 -13.83 11.84 12.37
N VAL A 154 -14.77 11.27 11.62
CA VAL A 154 -14.67 9.90 11.12
C VAL A 154 -13.37 9.65 10.34
N PRO A 155 -12.92 10.54 9.43
CA PRO A 155 -11.63 10.36 8.77
C PRO A 155 -10.44 10.29 9.75
N GLN A 156 -10.42 11.13 10.78
CA GLN A 156 -9.36 11.09 11.79
C GLN A 156 -9.36 9.77 12.56
N LEU A 157 -10.55 9.28 12.96
CA LEU A 157 -10.67 7.97 13.62
C LEU A 157 -10.14 6.85 12.72
N CYS A 158 -10.56 6.81 11.46
CA CYS A 158 -10.12 5.77 10.51
C CYS A 158 -8.60 5.80 10.26
N ILE A 159 -8.02 7.00 10.14
CA ILE A 159 -6.57 7.15 9.97
C ILE A 159 -5.84 6.70 11.24
N ARG A 160 -6.32 7.12 12.42
CA ARG A 160 -5.73 6.72 13.70
C ARG A 160 -5.77 5.20 13.91
N TYR A 161 -6.88 4.55 13.57
CA TYR A 161 -7.01 3.10 13.61
C TYR A 161 -5.90 2.41 12.79
N VAL A 162 -5.71 2.83 11.55
CA VAL A 162 -4.65 2.30 10.67
C VAL A 162 -3.26 2.50 11.27
N LEU A 163 -2.99 3.70 11.82
CA LEU A 163 -1.69 4.00 12.45
C LEU A 163 -1.45 3.15 13.71
N GLN A 164 -2.49 2.90 14.51
CA GLN A 164 -2.35 2.06 15.71
C GLN A 164 -2.15 0.57 15.40
N LEU A 165 -2.57 0.12 14.22
CA LEU A 165 -2.22 -1.20 13.69
C LEU A 165 -0.76 -1.28 13.20
N GLY A 166 0.00 -0.20 13.25
CA GLY A 166 1.40 -0.12 12.78
C GLY A 166 1.55 0.03 11.28
N ALA A 167 0.45 0.30 10.54
CA ALA A 167 0.47 0.55 9.11
C ALA A 167 0.61 2.05 8.80
N VAL A 168 1.02 2.38 7.57
CA VAL A 168 1.07 3.75 7.05
C VAL A 168 -0.26 4.06 6.37
N ALA A 169 -0.98 5.08 6.81
CA ALA A 169 -2.24 5.48 6.19
C ALA A 169 -2.02 6.38 4.97
N LEU A 170 -2.70 6.08 3.87
CA LEU A 170 -2.64 6.84 2.61
C LEU A 170 -4.00 7.48 2.28
N PRO A 171 -4.46 8.49 3.03
CA PRO A 171 -5.69 9.19 2.73
C PRO A 171 -5.49 10.13 1.53
N LYS A 172 -6.29 9.96 0.47
CA LYS A 172 -6.24 10.83 -0.72
C LYS A 172 -7.15 12.03 -0.54
N THR A 173 -6.60 13.23 -0.69
CA THR A 173 -7.37 14.48 -0.78
C THR A 173 -6.62 15.53 -1.58
N ALA A 174 -7.36 16.49 -2.16
CA ALA A 174 -6.83 17.71 -2.77
C ALA A 174 -7.22 18.97 -1.96
N ASP A 175 -8.01 18.81 -0.90
CA ASP A 175 -8.46 19.90 -0.03
C ASP A 175 -7.45 20.17 1.08
N PRO A 176 -6.91 21.40 1.21
CA PRO A 176 -5.94 21.73 2.25
C PRO A 176 -6.49 21.64 3.69
N GLY A 177 -7.81 21.81 3.87
CA GLY A 177 -8.48 21.62 5.16
C GLY A 177 -8.48 20.15 5.55
N HIS A 178 -8.83 19.26 4.62
CA HIS A 178 -8.74 17.83 4.83
C HIS A 178 -7.31 17.35 5.05
N MET A 179 -6.31 17.92 4.37
CA MET A 179 -4.90 17.58 4.63
C MET A 179 -4.51 17.88 6.09
N ARG A 180 -4.86 19.07 6.60
CA ARG A 180 -4.61 19.43 8.00
C ARG A 180 -5.36 18.54 8.98
N SER A 181 -6.66 18.32 8.72
CA SER A 181 -7.50 17.45 9.56
C SER A 181 -6.98 16.02 9.60
N ASN A 182 -6.62 15.45 8.45
CA ASN A 182 -6.08 14.09 8.34
C ASN A 182 -4.73 13.92 9.07
N ALA A 183 -3.97 14.99 9.23
CA ALA A 183 -2.71 15.00 9.99
C ALA A 183 -2.91 15.17 11.51
N ALA A 184 -4.07 15.67 11.95
CA ALA A 184 -4.39 15.90 13.35
C ALA A 184 -4.93 14.62 14.00
N VAL A 185 -4.04 13.68 14.28
CA VAL A 185 -4.36 12.32 14.79
C VAL A 185 -3.61 11.98 16.09
N ASP A 186 -3.27 13.01 16.88
CA ASP A 186 -2.54 12.90 18.15
C ASP A 186 -3.48 12.50 19.31
N PHE A 187 -4.23 11.41 19.13
CA PHE A 187 -5.05 10.76 20.15
C PHE A 187 -4.87 9.24 20.05
N ALA A 188 -5.37 8.50 21.01
CA ALA A 188 -5.32 7.05 21.01
C ALA A 188 -6.73 6.46 21.12
N ILE A 189 -7.03 5.46 20.29
CA ILE A 189 -8.19 4.58 20.43
C ILE A 189 -7.86 3.54 21.51
N SER A 190 -8.77 3.28 22.44
CA SER A 190 -8.54 2.29 23.50
C SER A 190 -8.39 0.88 22.92
N PRO A 191 -7.70 -0.05 23.63
CA PRO A 191 -7.58 -1.42 23.15
C PRO A 191 -8.95 -2.08 22.90
N GLU A 192 -9.94 -1.80 23.74
CA GLU A 192 -11.30 -2.35 23.62
C GLU A 192 -12.03 -1.83 22.37
N ASP A 193 -11.76 -0.59 21.97
CA ASP A 193 -12.36 0.04 20.79
C ASP A 193 -11.58 -0.30 19.49
N MET A 194 -10.42 -0.90 19.60
CA MET A 194 -9.64 -1.40 18.44
C MET A 194 -10.09 -2.78 17.97
N GLU A 195 -10.86 -3.54 18.79
CA GLU A 195 -11.44 -4.84 18.46
C GLU A 195 -12.70 -4.72 17.61
#